data_25470f6d029c145a637b7b53c06233ad
#
_entry.id   25470f6d029c145a637b7b53c06233ad
#
_cell.length_a   1.000
_cell.length_b   1.000
_cell.length_c   1.000
_cell.angle_alpha   90.00
_cell.angle_beta   90.00
_cell.angle_gamma   90.00
#
_symmetry.space_group_name_H-M   'P 1'
#
loop_
_entity.id
_entity.type
_entity.pdbx_description
1 polymer ?
#
loop_
_entity_poly.entity_id
_entity_poly.type
_entity_poly.pdbx_seq_one_letter_code
_entity_poly.pdbx_strand_id
1 'polypeptide(L)'
;MFAMLACARIGAPHSVVFGGFSSEALKDRIIDGNVKFVITADGGFRKDKVIELKKAVDVAIESGAKKIIEKVIVVQRTKKDVPMVNNRDFWWHELLKDQKDWCEPEIMKSEDRLFVLYTSGSTGKPKGVVHTTAGYNLWSHLTFKWIFDIKDDDVYWCTADVGWITGHSYIVYGPLSNGATTLMFEGVPRASNLGAFWEIIQKYKVSIFYTAPTAIRSFMKSGREIPDQYDLR
;
A
#
# COMPACT_ATOMS: atom_id res chain seq x y z
N MET A 1 -1.87 -4.47 -0.46
CA MET A 1 -3.06 -4.84 0.34
C MET A 1 -2.97 -6.30 0.83
N PHE A 2 -2.96 -7.33 -0.02
CA PHE A 2 -2.95 -8.74 0.42
C PHE A 2 -1.86 -9.07 1.44
N ALA A 3 -0.63 -8.61 1.23
CA ALA A 3 0.46 -8.83 2.19
C ALA A 3 0.18 -8.17 3.56
N MET A 4 -0.43 -6.98 3.60
CA MET A 4 -0.82 -6.31 4.85
C MET A 4 -1.86 -7.13 5.61
N LEU A 5 -2.89 -7.60 4.91
CA LEU A 5 -3.96 -8.43 5.51
C LEU A 5 -3.44 -9.80 5.95
N ALA A 6 -2.53 -10.40 5.17
CA ALA A 6 -1.88 -11.66 5.55
C ALA A 6 -1.04 -11.50 6.83
N CYS A 7 -0.26 -10.43 6.93
CA CYS A 7 0.50 -10.11 8.14
C CYS A 7 -0.44 -9.92 9.34
N ALA A 8 -1.53 -9.16 9.18
CA ALA A 8 -2.52 -8.95 10.23
C ALA A 8 -3.15 -10.29 10.68
N ARG A 9 -3.45 -11.17 9.71
CA ARG A 9 -4.08 -12.47 9.99
C ARG A 9 -3.20 -13.41 10.82
N ILE A 10 -1.89 -13.39 10.59
CA ILE A 10 -0.93 -14.23 11.33
C ILE A 10 -0.28 -13.52 12.52
N GLY A 11 -0.78 -12.36 12.93
CA GLY A 11 -0.22 -11.58 14.04
C GLY A 11 1.19 -11.03 13.80
N ALA A 12 1.64 -10.91 12.54
CA ALA A 12 2.96 -10.41 12.20
C ALA A 12 2.94 -8.88 12.03
N PRO A 13 3.61 -8.11 12.91
CA PRO A 13 3.74 -6.67 12.72
C PRO A 13 4.44 -6.36 11.40
N HIS A 14 3.90 -5.41 10.64
CA HIS A 14 4.45 -5.07 9.33
C HIS A 14 4.70 -3.57 9.20
N SER A 15 5.52 -3.20 8.22
CA SER A 15 5.76 -1.79 7.88
C SER A 15 5.76 -1.63 6.37
N VAL A 16 4.87 -0.81 5.86
CA VAL A 16 4.79 -0.51 4.43
C VAL A 16 5.67 0.67 4.11
N VAL A 17 6.54 0.50 3.12
CA VAL A 17 7.45 1.55 2.66
C VAL A 17 7.03 1.98 1.27
N PHE A 18 6.83 3.29 1.10
CA PHE A 18 6.48 3.85 -0.20
C PHE A 18 7.55 3.53 -1.25
N GLY A 19 7.14 2.94 -2.37
CA GLY A 19 8.03 2.48 -3.43
C GLY A 19 8.86 3.57 -4.13
N GLY A 20 8.59 4.84 -3.84
CA GLY A 20 9.37 5.97 -4.33
C GLY A 20 10.51 6.41 -3.40
N PHE A 21 10.69 5.76 -2.24
CA PHE A 21 11.79 6.07 -1.34
C PHE A 21 13.13 5.51 -1.85
N SER A 22 14.24 6.13 -1.42
CA SER A 22 15.58 5.67 -1.73
C SER A 22 15.91 4.35 -1.01
N SER A 23 16.88 3.61 -1.56
CA SER A 23 17.40 2.39 -0.92
C SER A 23 17.96 2.67 0.49
N GLU A 24 18.51 3.86 0.74
CA GLU A 24 18.97 4.25 2.06
C GLU A 24 17.83 4.42 3.05
N ALA A 25 16.76 5.09 2.63
CA ALA A 25 15.55 5.24 3.45
C ALA A 25 14.90 3.87 3.76
N LEU A 26 14.98 2.91 2.86
CA LEU A 26 14.54 1.54 3.08
C LEU A 26 15.47 0.82 4.07
N LYS A 27 16.78 0.90 3.87
CA LYS A 27 17.80 0.32 4.77
C LYS A 27 17.58 0.77 6.23
N ASP A 28 17.41 2.06 6.44
CA ASP A 28 17.25 2.62 7.78
C ASP A 28 16.02 2.04 8.50
N ARG A 29 14.91 1.86 7.77
CA ARG A 29 13.68 1.24 8.31
C ARG A 29 13.86 -0.25 8.60
N ILE A 30 14.60 -0.97 7.77
CA ILE A 30 14.92 -2.38 7.98
C ILE A 30 15.75 -2.53 9.26
N ILE A 31 16.76 -1.68 9.45
CA ILE A 31 17.64 -1.73 10.61
C ILE A 31 16.88 -1.35 11.88
N ASP A 32 16.16 -0.22 11.86
CA ASP A 32 15.42 0.27 13.02
C ASP A 32 14.31 -0.71 13.46
N GLY A 33 13.58 -1.26 12.50
CA GLY A 33 12.53 -2.25 12.75
C GLY A 33 13.02 -3.68 12.98
N ASN A 34 14.32 -3.96 12.86
CA ASN A 34 14.92 -5.30 12.87
C ASN A 34 14.15 -6.28 11.97
N VAL A 35 13.83 -5.85 10.75
CA VAL A 35 12.95 -6.54 9.82
C VAL A 35 13.64 -7.76 9.23
N LYS A 36 13.02 -8.94 9.37
CA LYS A 36 13.57 -10.21 8.88
C LYS A 36 13.14 -10.56 7.45
N PHE A 37 11.93 -10.15 7.08
CA PHE A 37 11.30 -10.52 5.81
C PHE A 37 10.95 -9.26 5.03
N VAL A 38 11.28 -9.24 3.74
CA VAL A 38 10.88 -8.17 2.83
C VAL A 38 9.98 -8.74 1.75
N ILE A 39 8.83 -8.11 1.53
CA ILE A 39 7.98 -8.38 0.37
C ILE A 39 8.12 -7.20 -0.58
N THR A 40 8.52 -7.49 -1.81
CA THR A 40 8.74 -6.47 -2.85
C THR A 40 8.19 -6.96 -4.20
N ALA A 41 8.39 -6.18 -5.26
CA ALA A 41 8.14 -6.62 -6.62
C ALA A 41 9.41 -6.49 -7.47
N ASP A 42 9.46 -7.17 -8.61
CA ASP A 42 10.50 -7.00 -9.63
C ASP A 42 10.62 -5.52 -10.03
N GLY A 43 9.49 -4.87 -10.21
CA GLY A 43 9.36 -3.45 -10.44
C GLY A 43 7.90 -2.99 -10.30
N GLY A 44 7.67 -1.70 -10.47
CA GLY A 44 6.33 -1.09 -10.45
C GLY A 44 6.19 -0.07 -11.57
N PHE A 45 4.97 0.19 -12.00
CA PHE A 45 4.69 1.21 -13.01
C PHE A 45 4.34 2.54 -12.35
N ARG A 46 5.04 3.60 -12.72
CA ARG A 46 4.72 4.95 -12.25
C ARG A 46 4.84 5.94 -13.41
N LYS A 47 3.71 6.51 -13.83
CA LYS A 47 3.60 7.24 -15.10
C LYS A 47 4.06 6.32 -16.24
N ASP A 48 5.04 6.75 -17.02
CA ASP A 48 5.58 6.01 -18.17
C ASP A 48 6.92 5.32 -17.86
N LYS A 49 7.26 5.19 -16.56
CA LYS A 49 8.52 4.62 -16.11
C LYS A 49 8.30 3.37 -15.26
N VAL A 50 9.22 2.42 -15.39
CA VAL A 50 9.35 1.30 -14.47
C VAL A 50 10.28 1.70 -13.33
N ILE A 51 9.81 1.53 -12.09
CA ILE A 51 10.63 1.71 -10.89
C ILE A 51 11.18 0.34 -10.53
N GLU A 52 12.50 0.22 -10.38
CA GLU A 52 13.20 -1.03 -10.08
C GLU A 52 13.18 -1.32 -8.57
N LEU A 53 12.06 -1.88 -8.09
CA LEU A 53 11.83 -2.09 -6.65
C LEU A 53 12.78 -3.13 -6.05
N LYS A 54 12.94 -4.29 -6.73
CA LYS A 54 13.86 -5.35 -6.27
C LYS A 54 15.29 -4.85 -6.16
N LYS A 55 15.75 -4.06 -7.14
CA LYS A 55 17.08 -3.45 -7.12
C LYS A 55 17.27 -2.52 -5.91
N ALA A 56 16.24 -1.72 -5.58
CA ALA A 56 16.30 -0.85 -4.40
C ALA A 56 16.43 -1.67 -3.10
N VAL A 57 15.75 -2.82 -3.01
CA VAL A 57 15.87 -3.76 -1.88
C VAL A 57 17.27 -4.35 -1.82
N ASP A 58 17.82 -4.82 -2.94
CA ASP A 58 19.18 -5.40 -2.96
C ASP A 58 20.24 -4.39 -2.53
N VAL A 59 20.16 -3.16 -3.02
CA VAL A 59 21.06 -2.08 -2.58
C VAL A 59 20.92 -1.81 -1.07
N ALA A 60 19.70 -1.77 -0.54
CA ALA A 60 19.47 -1.58 0.90
C ALA A 60 20.08 -2.71 1.74
N ILE A 61 19.95 -3.96 1.28
CA ILE A 61 20.53 -5.13 1.95
C ILE A 61 22.05 -5.05 1.95
N GLU A 62 22.67 -4.85 0.80
CA GLU A 62 24.13 -4.84 0.68
C GLU A 62 24.77 -3.63 1.40
N SER A 63 24.06 -2.49 1.49
CA SER A 63 24.55 -1.29 2.16
C SER A 63 24.45 -1.31 3.69
N GLY A 64 23.96 -2.40 4.31
CA GLY A 64 23.98 -2.53 5.77
C GLY A 64 22.93 -3.43 6.41
N ALA A 65 21.91 -3.88 5.67
CA ALA A 65 20.85 -4.74 6.22
C ALA A 65 21.11 -6.25 6.04
N LYS A 66 22.26 -6.66 5.48
CA LYS A 66 22.58 -8.04 5.10
C LYS A 66 22.50 -9.06 6.24
N LYS A 67 22.88 -8.65 7.45
CA LYS A 67 22.85 -9.52 8.63
C LYS A 67 21.46 -9.65 9.26
N ILE A 68 20.52 -8.82 8.85
CA ILE A 68 19.18 -8.70 9.42
C ILE A 68 18.16 -9.45 8.56
N ILE A 69 18.22 -9.26 7.25
CA ILE A 69 17.26 -9.85 6.31
C ILE A 69 17.53 -11.35 6.13
N GLU A 70 16.50 -12.13 6.37
CA GLU A 70 16.53 -13.59 6.19
C GLU A 70 15.95 -13.98 4.82
N LYS A 71 14.81 -13.38 4.43
CA LYS A 71 14.10 -13.74 3.19
C LYS A 71 13.56 -12.49 2.48
N VAL A 72 13.53 -12.59 1.15
CA VAL A 72 12.90 -11.61 0.27
C VAL A 72 11.89 -12.31 -0.63
N ILE A 73 10.64 -11.89 -0.57
CA ILE A 73 9.57 -12.41 -1.42
C ILE A 73 9.31 -11.40 -2.54
N VAL A 74 9.38 -11.85 -3.79
CA VAL A 74 9.32 -10.99 -4.97
C VAL A 74 8.07 -11.27 -5.79
N VAL A 75 7.22 -10.25 -5.95
CA VAL A 75 6.06 -10.30 -6.83
C VAL A 75 6.50 -9.99 -8.27
N GLN A 76 6.17 -10.86 -9.22
CA GLN A 76 6.43 -10.63 -10.63
C GLN A 76 5.37 -9.70 -11.24
N ARG A 77 5.63 -8.38 -11.15
CA ARG A 77 4.67 -7.37 -11.62
C ARG A 77 4.97 -6.85 -13.02
N THR A 78 6.24 -6.59 -13.32
CA THR A 78 6.68 -6.02 -14.61
C THR A 78 7.19 -7.08 -15.55
N LYS A 79 7.42 -8.29 -15.07
CA LYS A 79 8.02 -9.43 -15.80
C LYS A 79 9.43 -9.13 -16.31
N LYS A 80 10.12 -8.15 -15.71
CA LYS A 80 11.53 -7.91 -15.97
C LYS A 80 12.39 -8.93 -15.21
N ASP A 81 13.47 -9.33 -15.85
CA ASP A 81 14.48 -10.14 -15.19
C ASP A 81 15.16 -9.33 -14.07
N VAL A 82 15.22 -9.94 -12.91
CA VAL A 82 15.87 -9.37 -11.71
C VAL A 82 16.78 -10.41 -11.08
N PRO A 83 17.91 -10.02 -10.50
CA PRO A 83 18.77 -10.94 -9.77
C PRO A 83 18.00 -11.58 -8.61
N MET A 84 18.11 -12.91 -8.48
CA MET A 84 17.54 -13.69 -7.38
C MET A 84 18.67 -14.42 -6.66
N VAL A 85 18.85 -14.10 -5.38
CA VAL A 85 19.87 -14.73 -4.53
C VAL A 85 19.33 -16.04 -3.95
N ASN A 86 20.01 -17.14 -4.23
CA ASN A 86 19.63 -18.47 -3.75
C ASN A 86 19.45 -18.48 -2.22
N ASN A 87 18.45 -19.20 -1.73
CA ASN A 87 18.08 -19.35 -0.32
C ASN A 87 17.63 -18.05 0.40
N ARG A 88 17.70 -16.90 -0.26
CA ARG A 88 17.21 -15.61 0.27
C ARG A 88 15.95 -15.15 -0.46
N ASP A 89 15.96 -15.19 -1.80
CA ASP A 89 14.94 -14.61 -2.64
C ASP A 89 14.01 -15.67 -3.22
N PHE A 90 12.72 -15.43 -3.14
CA PHE A 90 11.68 -16.35 -3.57
C PHE A 90 10.63 -15.62 -4.40
N TRP A 91 10.15 -16.22 -5.47
CA TRP A 91 9.02 -15.70 -6.20
C TRP A 91 7.71 -15.92 -5.43
N TRP A 92 6.90 -14.89 -5.30
CA TRP A 92 5.60 -14.95 -4.64
C TRP A 92 4.71 -16.06 -5.21
N HIS A 93 4.59 -16.13 -6.53
CA HIS A 93 3.74 -17.11 -7.20
C HIS A 93 4.23 -18.55 -7.05
N GLU A 94 5.52 -18.77 -6.85
CA GLU A 94 6.07 -20.11 -6.59
C GLU A 94 5.77 -20.55 -5.16
N LEU A 95 5.88 -19.64 -4.19
CA LEU A 95 5.54 -19.93 -2.79
C LEU A 95 4.06 -20.27 -2.60
N LEU A 96 3.18 -19.78 -3.48
CA LEU A 96 1.74 -20.03 -3.36
C LEU A 96 1.27 -21.35 -3.99
N LYS A 97 2.06 -22.01 -4.84
CA LYS A 97 1.60 -23.15 -5.66
C LYS A 97 0.93 -24.28 -4.86
N ASP A 98 1.48 -24.61 -3.71
CA ASP A 98 1.03 -25.76 -2.91
C ASP A 98 0.48 -25.35 -1.54
N GLN A 99 0.09 -24.08 -1.41
CA GLN A 99 -0.45 -23.58 -0.16
C GLN A 99 -1.95 -23.87 -0.05
N LYS A 100 -2.40 -24.07 1.18
CA LYS A 100 -3.84 -24.12 1.47
C LYS A 100 -4.48 -22.75 1.24
N ASP A 101 -5.73 -22.75 0.87
CA ASP A 101 -6.56 -21.53 0.70
C ASP A 101 -7.07 -20.96 2.03
N TRP A 102 -6.81 -21.65 3.12
CA TRP A 102 -7.19 -21.28 4.49
C TRP A 102 -5.97 -21.19 5.41
N CYS A 103 -5.97 -20.14 6.24
CA CYS A 103 -5.04 -19.96 7.35
C CYS A 103 -5.84 -19.47 8.55
N GLU A 104 -5.74 -20.17 9.69
CA GLU A 104 -6.42 -19.74 10.91
C GLU A 104 -5.89 -18.38 11.36
N PRO A 105 -6.77 -17.42 11.74
CA PRO A 105 -6.31 -16.14 12.25
C PRO A 105 -5.69 -16.30 13.64
N GLU A 106 -4.57 -15.62 13.85
CA GLU A 106 -3.94 -15.54 15.17
C GLU A 106 -4.80 -14.67 16.12
N ILE A 107 -4.94 -15.15 17.36
CA ILE A 107 -5.68 -14.42 18.41
C ILE A 107 -4.77 -13.31 18.96
N MET A 108 -5.11 -12.06 18.70
CA MET A 108 -4.34 -10.90 19.10
C MET A 108 -4.97 -10.19 20.30
N LYS A 109 -4.12 -9.68 21.20
CA LYS A 109 -4.55 -8.76 22.25
C LYS A 109 -4.76 -7.35 21.67
N SER A 110 -5.55 -6.53 22.36
CA SER A 110 -5.84 -5.15 21.95
C SER A 110 -4.59 -4.31 21.70
N GLU A 111 -3.57 -4.47 22.55
CA GLU A 111 -2.33 -3.70 22.49
C GLU A 111 -1.22 -4.36 21.68
N ASP A 112 -1.45 -5.53 21.10
CA ASP A 112 -0.48 -6.14 20.21
C ASP A 112 -0.27 -5.27 18.96
N ARG A 113 0.98 -5.21 18.50
CA ARG A 113 1.37 -4.37 17.36
C ARG A 113 0.74 -4.87 16.07
N LEU A 114 0.05 -3.99 15.36
CA LEU A 114 -0.49 -4.29 14.03
C LEU A 114 0.52 -3.89 12.95
N PHE A 115 0.97 -2.64 12.98
CA PHE A 115 1.97 -2.16 12.05
C PHE A 115 2.79 -1.00 12.62
N VAL A 116 3.91 -0.72 11.97
CA VAL A 116 4.76 0.44 12.23
C VAL A 116 4.82 1.29 10.97
N LEU A 117 4.46 2.56 11.09
CA LEU A 117 4.54 3.49 9.98
C LEU A 117 5.51 4.63 10.30
N TYR A 118 6.46 4.88 9.41
CA TYR A 118 7.51 5.86 9.61
C TYR A 118 7.08 7.25 9.14
N THR A 119 7.29 8.23 10.00
CA THR A 119 7.14 9.66 9.68
C THR A 119 8.49 10.29 9.40
N SER A 120 8.51 11.45 8.74
CA SER A 120 9.75 12.19 8.41
C SER A 120 10.55 12.69 9.62
N GLY A 121 9.97 12.66 10.81
CA GLY A 121 10.61 13.10 12.06
C GLY A 121 11.15 14.54 12.03
N SER A 122 11.04 15.27 13.11
CA SER A 122 11.58 16.64 13.25
C SER A 122 13.12 16.69 13.29
N THR A 123 13.79 15.56 13.53
CA THR A 123 15.25 15.44 13.71
C THR A 123 15.98 14.87 12.49
N GLY A 124 15.32 14.77 11.35
CA GLY A 124 15.89 14.23 10.10
C GLY A 124 15.91 12.70 10.01
N LYS A 125 15.87 11.96 11.12
CA LYS A 125 15.72 10.49 11.10
C LYS A 125 14.25 10.10 11.14
N PRO A 126 13.82 9.12 10.32
CA PRO A 126 12.47 8.60 10.38
C PRO A 126 12.15 8.05 11.77
N LYS A 127 10.95 8.34 12.27
CA LYS A 127 10.43 7.78 13.53
C LYS A 127 9.31 6.80 13.24
N GLY A 128 9.44 5.58 13.74
CA GLY A 128 8.42 4.54 13.63
C GLY A 128 7.30 4.78 14.64
N VAL A 129 6.10 5.03 14.14
CA VAL A 129 4.88 5.13 14.95
C VAL A 129 4.23 3.75 14.99
N VAL A 130 4.09 3.20 16.18
CA VAL A 130 3.45 1.90 16.39
C VAL A 130 1.93 2.08 16.47
N HIS A 131 1.21 1.28 15.69
CA HIS A 131 -0.24 1.18 15.75
C HIS A 131 -0.63 -0.19 16.28
N THR A 132 -1.53 -0.21 17.29
CA THR A 132 -1.99 -1.43 17.94
C THR A 132 -3.25 -1.99 17.29
N THR A 133 -3.49 -3.29 17.49
CA THR A 133 -4.52 -4.04 16.75
C THR A 133 -5.92 -3.50 16.99
N ALA A 134 -6.38 -3.39 18.24
CA ALA A 134 -7.78 -3.00 18.48
C ALA A 134 -8.00 -1.50 18.33
N GLY A 135 -7.15 -0.66 18.92
CA GLY A 135 -7.35 0.80 18.92
C GLY A 135 -7.35 1.37 17.50
N TYR A 136 -6.40 0.93 16.67
CA TYR A 136 -6.33 1.39 15.30
C TYR A 136 -7.51 0.88 14.44
N ASN A 137 -7.86 -0.40 14.56
CA ASN A 137 -8.98 -0.96 13.80
C ASN A 137 -10.31 -0.31 14.19
N LEU A 138 -10.56 -0.13 15.47
CA LEU A 138 -11.77 0.54 15.93
C LEU A 138 -11.86 1.98 15.41
N TRP A 139 -10.76 2.71 15.49
CA TRP A 139 -10.70 4.09 14.99
C TRP A 139 -10.94 4.17 13.49
N SER A 140 -10.24 3.37 12.69
CA SER A 140 -10.38 3.37 11.24
C SER A 140 -11.76 2.91 10.78
N HIS A 141 -12.35 1.92 11.45
CA HIS A 141 -13.71 1.45 11.20
C HIS A 141 -14.75 2.55 11.45
N LEU A 142 -14.72 3.17 12.63
CA LEU A 142 -15.71 4.18 13.02
C LEU A 142 -15.58 5.46 12.20
N THR A 143 -14.36 5.95 12.01
CA THR A 143 -14.16 7.17 11.20
C THR A 143 -14.53 6.96 9.76
N PHE A 144 -14.23 5.78 9.18
CA PHE A 144 -14.67 5.45 7.84
C PHE A 144 -16.20 5.44 7.74
N LYS A 145 -16.87 4.74 8.64
CA LYS A 145 -18.33 4.65 8.67
C LYS A 145 -19.01 6.01 8.81
N TRP A 146 -18.55 6.84 9.73
CA TRP A 146 -19.22 8.10 10.05
C TRP A 146 -18.88 9.23 9.10
N ILE A 147 -17.61 9.36 8.70
CA ILE A 147 -17.16 10.49 7.86
C ILE A 147 -17.60 10.31 6.41
N PHE A 148 -17.53 9.09 5.90
CA PHE A 148 -17.94 8.80 4.52
C PHE A 148 -19.42 8.41 4.41
N ASP A 149 -20.12 8.20 5.53
CA ASP A 149 -21.52 7.79 5.58
C ASP A 149 -21.84 6.61 4.65
N ILE A 150 -20.92 5.63 4.65
CA ILE A 150 -20.88 4.51 3.72
C ILE A 150 -22.16 3.67 3.80
N LYS A 151 -22.72 3.29 2.64
CA LYS A 151 -23.87 2.42 2.47
C LYS A 151 -23.46 1.11 1.80
N ASP A 152 -24.31 0.09 1.88
CA ASP A 152 -24.00 -1.27 1.40
C ASP A 152 -23.77 -1.33 -0.12
N ASP A 153 -24.37 -0.43 -0.88
CA ASP A 153 -24.28 -0.34 -2.34
C ASP A 153 -23.20 0.64 -2.83
N ASP A 154 -22.51 1.32 -1.93
CA ASP A 154 -21.45 2.25 -2.29
C ASP A 154 -20.22 1.56 -2.87
N VAL A 155 -19.65 2.17 -3.90
CA VAL A 155 -18.32 1.90 -4.41
C VAL A 155 -17.39 3.04 -4.02
N TYR A 156 -16.52 2.75 -3.08
CA TYR A 156 -15.59 3.73 -2.51
C TYR A 156 -14.23 3.69 -3.22
N TRP A 157 -13.68 4.84 -3.54
CA TRP A 157 -12.35 4.95 -4.11
C TRP A 157 -11.50 6.01 -3.41
N CYS A 158 -10.44 5.58 -2.75
CA CYS A 158 -9.40 6.44 -2.21
C CYS A 158 -8.15 6.38 -3.10
N THR A 159 -7.63 7.53 -3.52
CA THR A 159 -6.45 7.63 -4.40
C THR A 159 -5.14 7.82 -3.65
N ALA A 160 -5.13 7.68 -2.34
CA ALA A 160 -3.90 7.70 -1.56
C ALA A 160 -3.03 6.46 -1.87
N ASP A 161 -1.76 6.53 -1.50
CA ASP A 161 -0.86 5.37 -1.55
C ASP A 161 -0.90 4.61 -0.22
N VAL A 162 -0.88 3.28 -0.27
CA VAL A 162 -0.86 2.41 0.92
C VAL A 162 0.40 2.59 1.78
N GLY A 163 1.44 3.21 1.26
CA GLY A 163 2.64 3.59 2.01
C GLY A 163 2.43 4.75 2.99
N TRP A 164 1.25 5.38 3.01
CA TRP A 164 0.89 6.47 3.91
C TRP A 164 -0.24 6.06 4.84
N ILE A 165 -0.37 6.78 5.97
CA ILE A 165 -1.43 6.48 6.95
C ILE A 165 -2.83 6.58 6.34
N THR A 166 -3.07 7.52 5.44
CA THR A 166 -4.35 7.65 4.73
C THR A 166 -4.66 6.37 3.94
N GLY A 167 -3.67 5.78 3.27
CA GLY A 167 -3.85 4.53 2.54
C GLY A 167 -4.12 3.34 3.46
N HIS A 168 -3.40 3.24 4.59
CA HIS A 168 -3.69 2.22 5.60
C HIS A 168 -5.13 2.33 6.09
N SER A 169 -5.54 3.53 6.53
CA SER A 169 -6.84 3.77 7.14
C SER A 169 -7.99 3.68 6.13
N TYR A 170 -7.84 4.27 4.95
CA TYR A 170 -8.96 4.53 4.03
C TYR A 170 -8.83 3.87 2.65
N ILE A 171 -7.85 2.97 2.47
CA ILE A 171 -7.87 2.01 1.37
C ILE A 171 -8.03 0.59 1.91
N VAL A 172 -7.35 0.26 3.03
CA VAL A 172 -7.28 -1.11 3.54
C VAL A 172 -8.21 -1.33 4.73
N TYR A 173 -7.83 -0.83 5.92
CA TYR A 173 -8.47 -1.25 7.16
C TYR A 173 -9.90 -0.70 7.34
N GLY A 174 -10.13 0.58 7.12
CA GLY A 174 -11.44 1.21 7.28
C GLY A 174 -12.50 0.63 6.33
N PRO A 175 -12.30 0.66 5.01
CA PRO A 175 -13.26 0.11 4.07
C PRO A 175 -13.54 -1.36 4.30
N LEU A 176 -12.50 -2.20 4.41
CA LEU A 176 -12.66 -3.64 4.51
C LEU A 176 -13.28 -4.08 5.84
N SER A 177 -12.99 -3.39 6.94
CA SER A 177 -13.63 -3.67 8.23
C SER A 177 -15.12 -3.28 8.26
N ASN A 178 -15.56 -2.43 7.33
CA ASN A 178 -16.98 -2.08 7.15
C ASN A 178 -17.67 -2.93 6.06
N GLY A 179 -16.98 -3.88 5.43
CA GLY A 179 -17.50 -4.67 4.31
C GLY A 179 -17.73 -3.87 3.02
N ALA A 180 -17.13 -2.67 2.91
CA ALA A 180 -17.35 -1.80 1.77
C ALA A 180 -16.63 -2.31 0.51
N THR A 181 -17.24 -2.08 -0.65
CA THR A 181 -16.56 -2.24 -1.93
C THR A 181 -15.56 -1.12 -2.13
N THR A 182 -14.27 -1.45 -2.13
CA THR A 182 -13.19 -0.47 -2.32
C THR A 182 -12.44 -0.72 -3.62
N LEU A 183 -12.17 0.36 -4.37
CA LEU A 183 -11.41 0.31 -5.61
C LEU A 183 -9.95 0.66 -5.33
N MET A 184 -9.03 -0.12 -5.89
CA MET A 184 -7.61 0.18 -5.90
C MET A 184 -7.12 0.40 -7.33
N PHE A 185 -6.34 1.43 -7.54
CA PHE A 185 -5.77 1.78 -8.84
C PHE A 185 -4.25 1.94 -8.74
N GLU A 186 -3.52 1.20 -9.59
CA GLU A 186 -2.09 1.40 -9.73
C GLU A 186 -1.81 2.50 -10.74
N GLY A 187 -1.63 3.72 -10.25
CA GLY A 187 -1.33 4.84 -11.13
C GLY A 187 -1.43 6.19 -10.43
N VAL A 188 -1.09 7.20 -11.19
CA VAL A 188 -1.24 8.61 -10.83
C VAL A 188 -1.85 9.35 -12.01
N PRO A 189 -2.48 10.53 -11.81
CA PRO A 189 -2.96 11.35 -12.93
C PRO A 189 -1.82 11.60 -13.93
N ARG A 190 -2.09 11.36 -15.22
CA ARG A 190 -1.11 11.55 -16.31
C ARG A 190 -1.53 12.73 -17.16
N ALA A 191 -0.58 13.53 -17.59
CA ALA A 191 -0.83 14.58 -18.55
C ALA A 191 -1.32 14.05 -19.91
N SER A 192 -0.93 12.80 -20.27
CA SER A 192 -1.36 12.12 -21.49
C SER A 192 -2.79 11.55 -21.43
N ASN A 193 -3.36 11.40 -20.22
CA ASN A 193 -4.75 10.94 -20.04
C ASN A 193 -5.37 11.63 -18.82
N LEU A 194 -5.82 12.87 -19.02
CA LEU A 194 -6.48 13.67 -17.98
C LEU A 194 -7.87 13.12 -17.60
N GLY A 195 -8.47 12.33 -18.48
CA GLY A 195 -9.79 11.72 -18.28
C GLY A 195 -9.77 10.41 -17.50
N ALA A 196 -8.59 9.77 -17.29
CA ALA A 196 -8.50 8.42 -16.74
C ALA A 196 -9.21 8.21 -15.41
N PHE A 197 -9.19 9.20 -14.51
CA PHE A 197 -9.87 9.09 -13.22
C PHE A 197 -11.39 9.15 -13.37
N TRP A 198 -11.89 10.01 -14.23
CA TRP A 198 -13.31 10.15 -14.53
C TRP A 198 -13.86 8.92 -15.25
N GLU A 199 -13.08 8.37 -16.18
CA GLU A 199 -13.40 7.10 -16.84
C GLU A 199 -13.53 5.95 -15.83
N ILE A 200 -12.63 5.86 -14.85
CA ILE A 200 -12.70 4.87 -13.77
C ILE A 200 -13.94 5.08 -12.91
N ILE A 201 -14.24 6.32 -12.51
CA ILE A 201 -15.42 6.66 -11.72
C ILE A 201 -16.69 6.21 -12.46
N GLN A 202 -16.84 6.59 -13.73
CA GLN A 202 -17.97 6.20 -14.55
C GLN A 202 -18.06 4.68 -14.72
N LYS A 203 -16.94 4.03 -15.09
CA LYS A 203 -16.89 2.59 -15.39
C LYS A 203 -17.27 1.72 -14.20
N TYR A 204 -16.78 2.07 -13.02
CA TYR A 204 -16.99 1.29 -11.80
C TYR A 204 -18.10 1.87 -10.91
N LYS A 205 -18.79 2.91 -11.37
CA LYS A 205 -19.88 3.57 -10.63
C LYS A 205 -19.44 3.97 -9.22
N VAL A 206 -18.28 4.63 -9.13
CA VAL A 206 -17.74 5.10 -7.85
C VAL A 206 -18.66 6.16 -7.28
N SER A 207 -19.30 5.87 -6.15
CA SER A 207 -20.22 6.78 -5.47
C SER A 207 -19.49 7.71 -4.49
N ILE A 208 -18.36 7.26 -3.91
CA ILE A 208 -17.56 8.05 -2.99
C ILE A 208 -16.10 8.13 -3.49
N PHE A 209 -15.68 9.32 -3.87
CA PHE A 209 -14.32 9.58 -4.36
C PHE A 209 -13.53 10.41 -3.35
N TYR A 210 -12.54 9.81 -2.72
CA TYR A 210 -11.67 10.44 -1.73
C TYR A 210 -10.25 10.63 -2.28
N THR A 211 -9.79 11.87 -2.33
CA THR A 211 -8.48 12.19 -2.92
C THR A 211 -7.78 13.33 -2.19
N ALA A 212 -6.50 13.55 -2.50
CA ALA A 212 -5.71 14.61 -1.90
C ALA A 212 -6.04 15.99 -2.50
N PRO A 213 -5.96 17.08 -1.72
CA PRO A 213 -6.15 18.45 -2.22
C PRO A 213 -5.25 18.80 -3.41
N THR A 214 -4.04 18.24 -3.46
CA THR A 214 -3.10 18.43 -4.58
C THR A 214 -3.60 17.78 -5.86
N ALA A 215 -4.28 16.64 -5.78
CA ALA A 215 -4.90 16.01 -6.95
C ALA A 215 -6.07 16.85 -7.47
N ILE A 216 -6.95 17.33 -6.57
CA ILE A 216 -8.07 18.22 -6.94
C ILE A 216 -7.55 19.48 -7.66
N ARG A 217 -6.53 20.15 -7.10
CA ARG A 217 -5.92 21.31 -7.75
C ARG A 217 -5.33 20.99 -9.13
N SER A 218 -4.80 19.78 -9.30
CA SER A 218 -4.31 19.31 -10.60
C SER A 218 -5.46 19.11 -11.59
N PHE A 219 -6.58 18.52 -11.16
CA PHE A 219 -7.78 18.37 -12.00
C PHE A 219 -8.35 19.73 -12.39
N MET A 220 -8.45 20.68 -11.45
CA MET A 220 -8.93 22.04 -11.74
C MET A 220 -8.09 22.76 -12.82
N LYS A 221 -6.76 22.54 -12.83
CA LYS A 221 -5.89 23.11 -13.88
C LYS A 221 -6.18 22.54 -15.27
N SER A 222 -6.75 21.37 -15.36
CA SER A 222 -7.07 20.68 -16.62
C SER A 222 -8.41 21.13 -17.22
N GLY A 223 -9.16 22.00 -16.51
CA GLY A 223 -10.44 22.50 -16.97
C GLY A 223 -11.63 21.62 -16.61
N ARG A 224 -12.82 22.19 -16.63
CA ARG A 224 -14.07 21.51 -16.34
C ARG A 224 -14.58 20.66 -17.51
N GLU A 225 -14.14 20.97 -18.70
CA GLU A 225 -14.56 20.27 -19.92
C GLU A 225 -14.20 18.78 -19.91
N ILE A 226 -13.22 18.37 -19.06
CA ILE A 226 -12.81 16.96 -18.97
C ILE A 226 -13.81 16.14 -18.15
N PRO A 227 -14.11 16.47 -16.89
CA PRO A 227 -15.11 15.71 -16.12
C PRO A 227 -16.52 15.78 -16.74
N ASP A 228 -16.89 16.87 -17.42
CA ASP A 228 -18.19 17.03 -18.05
C ASP A 228 -18.45 16.04 -19.22
N GLN A 229 -17.41 15.31 -19.68
CA GLN A 229 -17.53 14.26 -20.70
C GLN A 229 -17.97 12.90 -20.14
N TYR A 230 -18.03 12.75 -18.82
CA TYR A 230 -18.30 11.50 -18.14
C TYR A 230 -19.57 11.55 -17.30
N ASP A 231 -20.28 10.42 -17.19
CA ASP A 231 -21.41 10.31 -16.27
C ASP A 231 -20.87 10.05 -14.86
N LEU A 232 -20.93 11.05 -14.02
CA LEU A 232 -20.42 11.04 -12.64
C LEU A 232 -21.56 11.05 -11.60
N ARG A 233 -22.79 10.65 -12.00
CA ARG A 233 -23.97 10.59 -11.15
C ARG A 233 -24.16 9.23 -10.52
#